data_1c4688794b2dd1635e66e193b077b20c
#
_entry.id   1c4688794b2dd1635e66e193b077b20c
#
_cell.length_a   1.000
_cell.length_b   1.000
_cell.length_c   1.000
_cell.angle_alpha   90.00
_cell.angle_beta   90.00
_cell.angle_gamma   90.00
#
_symmetry.space_group_name_H-M   'P 1'
#
loop_
_entity.id
_entity.type
_entity.pdbx_description
1 polymer ?
#
loop_
_entity_poly.entity_id
_entity_poly.type
_entity_poly.pdbx_seq_one_letter_code
_entity_poly.pdbx_strand_id
1 'polypeptide(L)'
;MMMVRTQQWFCRSLMSGLVLVGSAGMLGQAWSASMVWPVQMPYEAPPKSEPVPDVSVAPNTKPLTPEELQRAEALLPLLEGKQEFWAMGEFVHLGESVLPVVTKALTMPGPRIRYNAIETISMIKAPAAVPALLETAKLNNELPRIREHALRVAVRLDPLQAPPAIEALSKDTNSSIRKAAAFEARYVRHKDVIQPLIDLVGDEERYVALSAVQSLWMLTRHETEFHDWDSSSKQDRQTWAQEWIEWWNVSKESFELPEPKSRKRAS
;
A
#
# COMPACT_ATOMS: atom_id res chain seq x y z
N MET A 1 -12.49 39.40 41.78
CA MET A 1 -13.92 39.78 41.68
C MET A 1 -14.46 39.03 40.45
N MET A 2 -15.53 38.23 40.68
CA MET A 2 -16.38 37.46 39.79
C MET A 2 -15.72 36.24 39.04
N MET A 3 -15.87 35.03 39.53
CA MET A 3 -17.03 34.08 39.60
C MET A 3 -17.49 33.58 38.23
N VAL A 4 -17.15 32.32 37.90
CA VAL A 4 -17.97 31.07 38.00
C VAL A 4 -19.00 30.89 36.90
N ARG A 5 -18.93 29.78 36.13
CA ARG A 5 -19.97 28.74 36.16
C ARG A 5 -19.62 27.51 35.31
N THR A 6 -19.48 26.42 36.02
CA THR A 6 -19.62 25.01 35.58
C THR A 6 -21.06 24.72 35.12
N GLN A 7 -21.20 23.87 34.07
CA GLN A 7 -22.46 23.13 33.89
C GLN A 7 -22.17 21.67 33.53
N GLN A 8 -22.41 20.82 34.52
CA GLN A 8 -22.58 19.37 34.39
C GLN A 8 -23.99 19.09 33.87
N TRP A 9 -24.12 18.18 32.92
CA TRP A 9 -25.40 17.53 32.60
C TRP A 9 -25.33 16.06 32.99
N PHE A 10 -26.04 15.72 34.10
CA PHE A 10 -26.43 14.38 34.47
C PHE A 10 -27.72 14.03 33.70
N CYS A 11 -27.76 12.85 33.09
CA CYS A 11 -29.03 12.23 32.70
C CYS A 11 -29.16 10.89 33.43
N ARG A 12 -29.98 10.89 34.45
CA ARG A 12 -30.54 9.71 35.13
C ARG A 12 -31.72 9.20 34.33
N SER A 13 -31.77 7.91 34.06
CA SER A 13 -33.00 7.23 33.65
C SER A 13 -33.37 6.16 34.65
N LEU A 14 -34.54 6.28 35.18
CA LEU A 14 -35.19 5.47 36.18
C LEU A 14 -35.67 4.13 35.60
N MET A 15 -35.33 3.05 36.26
CA MET A 15 -36.03 1.77 36.18
C MET A 15 -37.22 1.78 37.12
N SER A 16 -38.40 1.43 36.65
CA SER A 16 -39.54 1.05 37.48
C SER A 16 -39.88 -0.38 37.19
N GLY A 17 -39.84 -1.19 38.24
CA GLY A 17 -40.19 -2.59 38.21
C GLY A 17 -41.68 -2.86 38.24
N LEU A 18 -42.06 -4.01 37.80
CA LEU A 18 -43.32 -4.64 38.19
C LEU A 18 -43.08 -6.14 38.37
N VAL A 19 -43.24 -6.59 39.61
CA VAL A 19 -43.29 -7.99 40.02
C VAL A 19 -44.72 -8.46 39.86
N LEU A 20 -44.94 -9.58 39.17
CA LEU A 20 -46.15 -10.38 39.29
C LEU A 20 -45.78 -11.83 39.52
N VAL A 21 -46.11 -12.29 40.68
CA VAL A 21 -46.07 -13.68 41.13
C VAL A 21 -47.31 -14.41 40.59
N GLY A 22 -47.12 -15.53 39.93
CA GLY A 22 -48.17 -16.44 39.51
C GLY A 22 -47.65 -17.86 39.41
N SER A 23 -47.93 -18.63 40.47
CA SER A 23 -47.67 -20.05 40.56
C SER A 23 -48.67 -20.86 39.75
N ALA A 24 -48.24 -21.82 38.94
CA ALA A 24 -48.83 -23.15 38.82
C ALA A 24 -48.06 -23.99 37.79
N GLY A 25 -47.70 -25.20 38.18
CA GLY A 25 -46.89 -26.13 37.42
C GLY A 25 -47.59 -26.74 36.23
N MET A 26 -46.77 -27.29 35.34
CA MET A 26 -46.95 -28.59 34.71
C MET A 26 -45.77 -28.93 33.80
N LEU A 27 -45.18 -30.07 34.14
CA LEU A 27 -44.59 -31.09 33.28
C LEU A 27 -43.74 -30.66 32.07
N GLY A 28 -42.50 -31.05 32.18
CA GLY A 28 -41.48 -30.98 31.19
C GLY A 28 -41.78 -31.66 29.84
N GLN A 29 -41.40 -30.99 28.82
CA GLN A 29 -40.89 -31.62 27.62
C GLN A 29 -39.66 -30.81 27.16
N ALA A 30 -38.51 -31.43 27.38
CA ALA A 30 -37.27 -30.97 26.80
C ALA A 30 -37.34 -31.11 25.27
N TRP A 31 -37.58 -30.02 24.59
CA TRP A 31 -37.35 -29.97 23.16
C TRP A 31 -35.84 -29.77 22.97
N SER A 32 -35.14 -30.91 22.81
CA SER A 32 -33.81 -30.87 22.21
C SER A 32 -34.00 -30.52 20.73
N ALA A 33 -33.95 -29.25 20.41
CA ALA A 33 -33.79 -28.81 19.04
C ALA A 33 -32.40 -29.25 18.60
N SER A 34 -32.29 -30.44 18.03
CA SER A 34 -31.14 -30.82 17.24
C SER A 34 -31.04 -29.84 16.08
N MET A 35 -30.17 -28.86 16.19
CA MET A 35 -29.75 -28.08 15.04
C MET A 35 -29.05 -29.03 14.06
N VAL A 36 -29.83 -29.58 13.14
CA VAL A 36 -29.27 -30.25 11.98
C VAL A 36 -28.67 -29.14 11.11
N TRP A 37 -27.38 -29.04 11.16
CA TRP A 37 -26.62 -28.22 10.20
C TRP A 37 -26.95 -28.73 8.80
N PRO A 38 -27.28 -27.85 7.85
CA PRO A 38 -27.51 -28.32 6.47
C PRO A 38 -26.25 -29.06 6.02
N VAL A 39 -26.51 -30.27 5.52
CA VAL A 39 -25.48 -31.10 4.89
C VAL A 39 -24.70 -30.24 3.94
N GLN A 40 -23.39 -30.07 4.22
CA GLN A 40 -22.49 -29.42 3.29
C GLN A 40 -22.57 -30.18 1.97
N MET A 41 -23.14 -29.54 0.97
CA MET A 41 -23.06 -30.06 -0.39
C MET A 41 -21.57 -30.25 -0.71
N PRO A 42 -21.16 -31.35 -1.29
CA PRO A 42 -19.79 -31.55 -1.70
C PRO A 42 -19.38 -30.35 -2.56
N TYR A 43 -18.35 -29.60 -2.13
CA TYR A 43 -17.77 -28.56 -2.95
C TYR A 43 -17.16 -29.23 -4.18
N GLU A 44 -17.89 -29.20 -5.27
CA GLU A 44 -17.36 -29.58 -6.57
C GLU A 44 -16.40 -28.46 -6.98
N ALA A 45 -15.10 -28.76 -6.90
CA ALA A 45 -14.07 -27.81 -7.32
C ALA A 45 -14.37 -27.40 -8.77
N PRO A 46 -14.36 -26.09 -9.09
CA PRO A 46 -14.55 -25.65 -10.46
C PRO A 46 -13.55 -26.40 -11.36
N PRO A 47 -13.95 -26.78 -12.57
CA PRO A 47 -13.06 -27.48 -13.50
C PRO A 47 -11.77 -26.66 -13.60
N LYS A 48 -10.63 -27.36 -13.52
CA LYS A 48 -9.33 -26.72 -13.69
C LYS A 48 -9.39 -25.91 -14.97
N SER A 49 -9.39 -24.57 -14.82
CA SER A 49 -9.27 -23.68 -15.97
C SER A 49 -8.06 -24.14 -16.76
N GLU A 50 -8.23 -24.43 -18.03
CA GLU A 50 -7.12 -24.63 -18.93
C GLU A 50 -6.17 -23.45 -18.77
N PRO A 51 -4.84 -23.67 -18.81
CA PRO A 51 -3.90 -22.58 -18.72
C PRO A 51 -4.26 -21.58 -19.80
N VAL A 52 -4.71 -20.39 -19.38
CA VAL A 52 -4.92 -19.28 -20.31
C VAL A 52 -3.60 -19.15 -21.05
N PRO A 53 -3.58 -19.26 -22.38
CA PRO A 53 -2.34 -19.08 -23.12
C PRO A 53 -1.74 -17.76 -22.69
N ASP A 54 -0.47 -17.80 -22.28
CA ASP A 54 0.32 -16.61 -21.97
C ASP A 54 0.38 -15.78 -23.27
N VAL A 55 -0.61 -14.92 -23.45
CA VAL A 55 -0.59 -13.92 -24.48
C VAL A 55 0.38 -12.86 -23.97
N SER A 56 1.66 -13.17 -24.05
CA SER A 56 2.69 -12.15 -24.00
C SER A 56 2.47 -11.30 -25.25
N VAL A 57 1.59 -10.31 -25.13
CA VAL A 57 1.46 -9.27 -26.15
C VAL A 57 2.83 -8.59 -26.16
N ALA A 58 3.61 -8.86 -27.20
CA ALA A 58 4.85 -8.13 -27.43
C ALA A 58 4.54 -6.63 -27.33
N PRO A 59 5.36 -5.85 -26.60
CA PRO A 59 5.08 -4.45 -26.38
C PRO A 59 4.82 -3.78 -27.73
N ASN A 60 3.66 -3.14 -27.90
CA ASN A 60 3.33 -2.42 -29.10
C ASN A 60 4.19 -1.14 -29.13
N THR A 61 5.38 -1.27 -29.68
CA THR A 61 6.36 -0.18 -29.78
C THR A 61 6.22 0.65 -31.05
N LYS A 62 5.20 0.36 -31.88
CA LYS A 62 4.95 1.15 -33.07
C LYS A 62 4.51 2.56 -32.68
N PRO A 63 5.15 3.62 -33.23
CA PRO A 63 4.72 5.00 -32.97
C PRO A 63 3.26 5.21 -33.36
N LEU A 64 2.55 6.01 -32.55
CA LEU A 64 1.16 6.39 -32.83
C LEU A 64 1.09 7.17 -34.15
N THR A 65 0.07 6.90 -34.95
CA THR A 65 -0.28 7.77 -36.09
C THR A 65 -0.77 9.13 -35.55
N PRO A 66 -0.77 10.19 -36.40
CA PRO A 66 -1.31 11.49 -36.00
C PRO A 66 -2.76 11.42 -35.51
N GLU A 67 -3.59 10.57 -36.12
CA GLU A 67 -4.99 10.35 -35.73
C GLU A 67 -5.11 9.66 -34.40
N GLU A 68 -4.29 8.62 -34.11
CA GLU A 68 -4.22 7.93 -32.82
C GLU A 68 -3.72 8.87 -31.72
N LEU A 69 -2.73 9.71 -32.01
CA LEU A 69 -2.23 10.71 -31.09
C LEU A 69 -3.32 11.73 -30.71
N GLN A 70 -4.01 12.29 -31.69
CA GLN A 70 -5.11 13.22 -31.46
C GLN A 70 -6.23 12.57 -30.64
N ARG A 71 -6.60 11.33 -30.96
CA ARG A 71 -7.58 10.56 -30.19
C ARG A 71 -7.10 10.35 -28.75
N ALA A 72 -5.86 9.95 -28.53
CA ALA A 72 -5.29 9.75 -27.20
C ALA A 72 -5.30 11.06 -26.39
N GLU A 73 -4.95 12.20 -26.97
CA GLU A 73 -5.00 13.49 -26.29
C GLU A 73 -6.42 13.88 -25.89
N ALA A 74 -7.42 13.57 -26.72
CA ALA A 74 -8.83 13.79 -26.42
C ALA A 74 -9.37 12.92 -25.26
N LEU A 75 -8.71 11.80 -24.95
CA LEU A 75 -9.07 10.93 -23.84
C LEU A 75 -8.59 11.44 -22.46
N LEU A 76 -7.58 12.32 -22.41
CA LEU A 76 -6.98 12.79 -21.16
C LEU A 76 -8.01 13.39 -20.17
N PRO A 77 -8.89 14.33 -20.56
CA PRO A 77 -9.90 14.88 -19.64
C PRO A 77 -10.93 13.84 -19.23
N LEU A 78 -11.10 12.75 -19.96
CA LEU A 78 -12.04 11.66 -19.65
C LEU A 78 -11.49 10.69 -18.58
N LEU A 79 -10.24 10.86 -18.14
CA LEU A 79 -9.69 10.12 -17.00
C LEU A 79 -10.35 10.48 -15.66
N GLU A 80 -11.34 11.38 -15.67
CA GLU A 80 -12.25 11.60 -14.54
C GLU A 80 -13.70 11.60 -15.02
N GLY A 81 -14.62 11.26 -14.10
CA GLY A 81 -16.04 11.25 -14.37
C GLY A 81 -16.57 9.91 -14.90
N LYS A 82 -17.68 9.95 -15.63
CA LYS A 82 -18.44 8.73 -15.98
C LYS A 82 -17.73 7.81 -16.98
N GLN A 83 -16.77 8.31 -17.74
CA GLN A 83 -16.08 7.59 -18.79
C GLN A 83 -14.65 7.18 -18.42
N GLU A 84 -14.22 7.39 -17.16
CA GLU A 84 -12.84 7.16 -16.73
C GLU A 84 -12.34 5.75 -17.04
N PHE A 85 -13.11 4.71 -16.73
CA PHE A 85 -12.71 3.33 -16.98
C PHE A 85 -12.62 3.00 -18.47
N TRP A 86 -13.52 3.56 -19.28
CA TRP A 86 -13.44 3.41 -20.73
C TRP A 86 -12.19 4.08 -21.28
N ALA A 87 -11.90 5.33 -20.87
CA ALA A 87 -10.71 6.05 -21.32
C ALA A 87 -9.41 5.32 -20.92
N MET A 88 -9.34 4.80 -19.69
CA MET A 88 -8.22 3.97 -19.24
C MET A 88 -8.04 2.74 -20.12
N GLY A 89 -9.15 2.04 -20.46
CA GLY A 89 -9.13 0.89 -21.35
C GLY A 89 -8.62 1.22 -22.75
N GLU A 90 -9.01 2.36 -23.34
CA GLU A 90 -8.52 2.83 -24.63
C GLU A 90 -7.00 3.09 -24.60
N PHE A 91 -6.48 3.71 -23.52
CA PHE A 91 -5.04 3.89 -23.34
C PHE A 91 -4.29 2.55 -23.24
N VAL A 92 -4.83 1.61 -22.49
CA VAL A 92 -4.23 0.26 -22.34
C VAL A 92 -4.20 -0.46 -23.71
N HIS A 93 -5.24 -0.29 -24.52
CA HIS A 93 -5.28 -0.87 -25.87
C HIS A 93 -4.21 -0.29 -26.79
N LEU A 94 -3.89 1.01 -26.68
CA LEU A 94 -2.81 1.66 -27.42
C LEU A 94 -1.40 1.22 -26.95
N GLY A 95 -1.29 0.64 -25.75
CA GLY A 95 -0.07 0.07 -25.22
C GLY A 95 1.00 1.11 -24.87
N GLU A 96 2.28 0.71 -24.94
CA GLU A 96 3.40 1.58 -24.52
C GLU A 96 3.56 2.84 -25.39
N SER A 97 3.14 2.81 -26.63
CA SER A 97 3.26 3.95 -27.56
C SER A 97 2.52 5.20 -27.08
N VAL A 98 1.52 5.05 -26.20
CA VAL A 98 0.73 6.15 -25.64
C VAL A 98 1.34 6.80 -24.41
N LEU A 99 2.41 6.25 -23.85
CA LEU A 99 3.03 6.76 -22.60
C LEU A 99 3.35 8.27 -22.65
N PRO A 100 3.88 8.84 -23.73
CA PRO A 100 4.12 10.28 -23.80
C PRO A 100 2.86 11.13 -23.62
N VAL A 101 1.70 10.57 -23.96
CA VAL A 101 0.39 11.24 -23.75
C VAL A 101 -0.08 11.02 -22.31
N VAL A 102 -0.13 9.77 -21.83
CA VAL A 102 -0.62 9.46 -20.47
C VAL A 102 0.22 10.15 -19.39
N THR A 103 1.53 10.25 -19.58
CA THR A 103 2.40 10.95 -18.62
C THR A 103 2.09 12.45 -18.52
N LYS A 104 1.55 13.11 -19.55
CA LYS A 104 1.05 14.49 -19.44
C LYS A 104 -0.06 14.61 -18.40
N ALA A 105 -0.88 13.58 -18.25
CA ALA A 105 -1.97 13.57 -17.25
C ALA A 105 -1.47 13.63 -15.79
N LEU A 106 -0.23 13.22 -15.50
CA LEU A 106 0.36 13.30 -14.17
C LEU A 106 0.49 14.75 -13.64
N THR A 107 0.43 15.74 -14.52
CA THR A 107 0.53 17.17 -14.16
C THR A 107 -0.77 17.95 -14.39
N MET A 108 -1.84 17.29 -14.81
CA MET A 108 -3.13 17.95 -15.04
C MET A 108 -3.81 18.36 -13.72
N PRO A 109 -4.67 19.39 -13.73
CA PRO A 109 -5.26 19.96 -12.50
C PRO A 109 -6.09 18.97 -11.67
N GLY A 110 -6.82 18.06 -12.32
CA GLY A 110 -7.72 17.11 -11.64
C GLY A 110 -6.97 16.02 -10.86
N PRO A 111 -7.12 15.91 -9.53
CA PRO A 111 -6.44 14.85 -8.79
C PRO A 111 -6.91 13.44 -9.18
N ARG A 112 -8.15 13.31 -9.65
CA ARG A 112 -8.67 12.05 -10.17
C ARG A 112 -8.02 11.67 -11.50
N ILE A 113 -7.78 12.65 -12.37
CA ILE A 113 -7.05 12.43 -13.64
C ILE A 113 -5.66 11.91 -13.35
N ARG A 114 -4.90 12.55 -12.43
CA ARG A 114 -3.55 12.15 -12.07
C ARG A 114 -3.50 10.73 -11.47
N TYR A 115 -4.45 10.43 -10.57
CA TYR A 115 -4.55 9.09 -9.99
C TYR A 115 -4.83 8.02 -11.06
N ASN A 116 -5.80 8.27 -11.95
CA ASN A 116 -6.17 7.34 -13.01
C ASN A 116 -5.09 7.22 -14.09
N ALA A 117 -4.29 8.26 -14.31
CA ALA A 117 -3.11 8.17 -15.16
C ALA A 117 -2.07 7.18 -14.59
N ILE A 118 -1.80 7.22 -13.28
CA ILE A 118 -0.91 6.26 -12.61
C ILE A 118 -1.46 4.84 -12.74
N GLU A 119 -2.75 4.63 -12.51
CA GLU A 119 -3.39 3.33 -12.69
C GLU A 119 -3.30 2.85 -14.14
N THR A 120 -3.51 3.74 -15.11
CA THR A 120 -3.37 3.41 -16.54
C THR A 120 -1.96 2.97 -16.87
N ILE A 121 -0.95 3.69 -16.40
CA ILE A 121 0.47 3.31 -16.54
C ILE A 121 0.74 1.93 -15.91
N SER A 122 0.16 1.68 -14.73
CA SER A 122 0.27 0.37 -14.06
C SER A 122 -0.32 -0.76 -14.88
N MET A 123 -1.45 -0.52 -15.56
CA MET A 123 -2.10 -1.51 -16.43
C MET A 123 -1.34 -1.75 -17.73
N ILE A 124 -0.73 -0.71 -18.31
CA ILE A 124 0.14 -0.83 -19.50
C ILE A 124 1.41 -1.63 -19.15
N LYS A 125 1.84 -1.60 -17.90
CA LYS A 125 3.04 -2.31 -17.39
C LYS A 125 4.34 -1.85 -18.05
N ALA A 126 4.47 -0.57 -18.35
CA ALA A 126 5.61 -0.03 -19.10
C ALA A 126 6.68 0.57 -18.15
N PRO A 127 7.88 -0.04 -18.02
CA PRO A 127 8.96 0.49 -17.19
C PRO A 127 9.46 1.88 -17.63
N ALA A 128 9.28 2.23 -18.89
CA ALA A 128 9.67 3.55 -19.43
C ALA A 128 8.97 4.73 -18.71
N ALA A 129 7.83 4.50 -18.04
CA ALA A 129 7.13 5.52 -17.26
C ALA A 129 7.68 5.71 -15.84
N VAL A 130 8.57 4.85 -15.35
CA VAL A 130 9.08 4.88 -13.97
C VAL A 130 9.70 6.22 -13.59
N PRO A 131 10.54 6.87 -14.40
CA PRO A 131 11.07 8.18 -14.05
C PRO A 131 9.99 9.22 -13.76
N ALA A 132 8.93 9.29 -14.59
CA ALA A 132 7.82 10.23 -14.41
C ALA A 132 7.03 9.94 -13.13
N LEU A 133 6.83 8.67 -12.80
CA LEU A 133 6.16 8.25 -11.56
C LEU A 133 6.99 8.61 -10.32
N LEU A 134 8.31 8.40 -10.35
CA LEU A 134 9.19 8.75 -9.24
C LEU A 134 9.26 10.27 -9.03
N GLU A 135 9.25 11.07 -10.11
CA GLU A 135 9.13 12.52 -9.99
C GLU A 135 7.79 12.92 -9.36
N THR A 136 6.67 12.31 -9.80
CA THR A 136 5.35 12.55 -9.19
C THR A 136 5.34 12.22 -7.69
N ALA A 137 5.98 11.12 -7.27
CA ALA A 137 6.09 10.74 -5.87
C ALA A 137 6.85 11.78 -5.02
N LYS A 138 7.83 12.48 -5.61
CA LYS A 138 8.64 13.51 -4.94
C LYS A 138 8.00 14.90 -4.88
N LEU A 139 6.90 15.15 -5.59
CA LEU A 139 6.25 16.47 -5.63
C LEU A 139 5.60 16.82 -4.28
N ASN A 140 6.17 17.74 -3.52
CA ASN A 140 5.67 18.12 -2.19
C ASN A 140 4.28 18.77 -2.20
N ASN A 141 3.87 19.37 -3.32
CA ASN A 141 2.55 19.98 -3.49
C ASN A 141 1.49 19.02 -4.03
N GLU A 142 1.84 17.76 -4.25
CA GLU A 142 0.89 16.73 -4.65
C GLU A 142 0.24 16.08 -3.42
N LEU A 143 -0.98 15.54 -3.61
CA LEU A 143 -1.70 14.84 -2.56
C LEU A 143 -0.95 13.57 -2.11
N PRO A 144 -0.79 13.34 -0.80
CA PRO A 144 -0.03 12.19 -0.29
C PRO A 144 -0.46 10.86 -0.92
N ARG A 145 -1.76 10.60 -1.07
CA ARG A 145 -2.28 9.37 -1.69
C ARG A 145 -1.83 9.16 -3.14
N ILE A 146 -1.62 10.26 -3.90
CA ILE A 146 -1.15 10.18 -5.29
C ILE A 146 0.36 9.92 -5.31
N ARG A 147 1.11 10.57 -4.43
CA ARG A 147 2.55 10.34 -4.24
C ARG A 147 2.85 8.90 -3.84
N GLU A 148 2.14 8.38 -2.83
CA GLU A 148 2.25 6.98 -2.39
C GLU A 148 1.94 6.00 -3.53
N HIS A 149 0.90 6.31 -4.30
CA HIS A 149 0.48 5.46 -5.41
C HIS A 149 1.52 5.47 -6.53
N ALA A 150 2.05 6.63 -6.89
CA ALA A 150 3.10 6.77 -7.88
C ALA A 150 4.38 5.98 -7.49
N LEU A 151 4.83 6.10 -6.23
CA LEU A 151 5.96 5.32 -5.72
C LEU A 151 5.70 3.81 -5.82
N ARG A 152 4.52 3.36 -5.38
CA ARG A 152 4.14 1.95 -5.41
C ARG A 152 4.16 1.38 -6.82
N VAL A 153 3.59 2.11 -7.78
CA VAL A 153 3.56 1.67 -9.19
C VAL A 153 4.97 1.67 -9.78
N ALA A 154 5.77 2.71 -9.51
CA ALA A 154 7.16 2.77 -9.96
C ALA A 154 7.98 1.57 -9.48
N VAL A 155 7.91 1.25 -8.17
CA VAL A 155 8.62 0.10 -7.59
C VAL A 155 8.15 -1.24 -8.18
N ARG A 156 6.88 -1.37 -8.54
CA ARG A 156 6.36 -2.59 -9.18
C ARG A 156 6.81 -2.75 -10.62
N LEU A 157 6.96 -1.64 -11.34
CA LEU A 157 7.36 -1.64 -12.75
C LEU A 157 8.87 -1.87 -12.90
N ASP A 158 9.67 -1.14 -12.13
CA ASP A 158 11.12 -1.31 -12.09
C ASP A 158 11.70 -0.88 -10.74
N PRO A 159 11.87 -1.82 -9.81
CA PRO A 159 12.40 -1.53 -8.47
C PRO A 159 13.84 -1.01 -8.48
N LEU A 160 14.63 -1.29 -9.52
CA LEU A 160 16.04 -0.90 -9.57
C LEU A 160 16.24 0.61 -9.77
N GLN A 161 15.25 1.32 -10.27
CA GLN A 161 15.28 2.79 -10.39
C GLN A 161 14.83 3.52 -9.11
N ALA A 162 14.28 2.81 -8.12
CA ALA A 162 13.65 3.42 -6.96
C ALA A 162 14.62 3.92 -5.84
N PRO A 163 15.85 3.42 -5.65
CA PRO A 163 16.67 3.78 -4.49
C PRO A 163 16.82 5.28 -4.24
N PRO A 164 17.13 6.15 -5.23
CA PRO A 164 17.25 7.59 -4.98
C PRO A 164 15.93 8.24 -4.52
N ALA A 165 14.79 7.73 -5.01
CA ALA A 165 13.48 8.23 -4.58
C ALA A 165 13.14 7.75 -3.16
N ILE A 166 13.45 6.49 -2.82
CA ILE A 166 13.29 5.96 -1.45
C ILE A 166 14.11 6.81 -0.46
N GLU A 167 15.36 7.13 -0.79
CA GLU A 167 16.19 7.99 0.05
C GLU A 167 15.58 9.39 0.24
N ALA A 168 15.11 10.02 -0.83
CA ALA A 168 14.49 11.34 -0.73
C ALA A 168 13.18 11.30 0.09
N LEU A 169 12.32 10.30 -0.15
CA LEU A 169 11.01 10.18 0.49
C LEU A 169 11.09 9.67 1.94
N SER A 170 12.17 9.01 2.33
CA SER A 170 12.41 8.67 3.74
C SER A 170 12.59 9.90 4.64
N LYS A 171 12.95 11.04 4.07
CA LYS A 171 13.15 12.32 4.76
C LYS A 171 11.96 13.28 4.60
N ASP A 172 10.84 12.80 4.07
CA ASP A 172 9.66 13.64 3.82
C ASP A 172 9.03 14.16 5.11
N THR A 173 8.50 15.38 5.06
CA THR A 173 7.81 15.98 6.21
C THR A 173 6.50 15.25 6.55
N ASN A 174 5.88 14.61 5.55
CA ASN A 174 4.64 13.84 5.72
C ASN A 174 4.97 12.39 6.11
N SER A 175 4.52 11.98 7.28
CA SER A 175 4.77 10.63 7.81
C SER A 175 4.16 9.49 6.97
N SER A 176 3.04 9.75 6.27
CA SER A 176 2.49 8.75 5.32
C SER A 176 3.46 8.47 4.18
N ILE A 177 4.17 9.51 3.70
CA ILE A 177 5.16 9.35 2.63
C ILE A 177 6.40 8.63 3.16
N ARG A 178 6.91 8.98 4.36
CA ARG A 178 8.00 8.23 5.00
C ARG A 178 7.65 6.75 5.18
N LYS A 179 6.41 6.47 5.63
CA LYS A 179 5.90 5.09 5.72
C LYS A 179 5.86 4.40 4.36
N ALA A 180 5.37 5.08 3.31
CA ALA A 180 5.34 4.50 1.96
C ALA A 180 6.75 4.18 1.46
N ALA A 181 7.72 5.07 1.67
CA ALA A 181 9.13 4.82 1.34
C ALA A 181 9.67 3.59 2.08
N ALA A 182 9.43 3.50 3.41
CA ALA A 182 9.83 2.36 4.21
C ALA A 182 9.17 1.05 3.75
N PHE A 183 7.89 1.11 3.41
CA PHE A 183 7.13 -0.07 2.99
C PHE A 183 7.54 -0.56 1.59
N GLU A 184 7.66 0.33 0.62
CA GLU A 184 7.98 -0.05 -0.76
C GLU A 184 9.46 -0.45 -0.90
N ALA A 185 10.35 0.05 -0.05
CA ALA A 185 11.77 -0.32 -0.02
C ALA A 185 11.99 -1.84 0.10
N ARG A 186 11.08 -2.59 0.76
CA ARG A 186 11.18 -4.06 0.89
C ARG A 186 11.17 -4.82 -0.42
N TYR A 187 10.65 -4.21 -1.47
CA TYR A 187 10.62 -4.78 -2.83
C TYR A 187 11.81 -4.33 -3.67
N VAL A 188 12.60 -3.39 -3.17
CA VAL A 188 13.78 -2.86 -3.86
C VAL A 188 15.01 -3.64 -3.40
N ARG A 189 15.44 -4.58 -4.23
CA ARG A 189 16.60 -5.42 -3.92
C ARG A 189 17.91 -4.69 -4.29
N HIS A 190 18.17 -3.60 -3.59
CA HIS A 190 19.37 -2.79 -3.72
C HIS A 190 19.88 -2.35 -2.34
N LYS A 191 21.18 -2.42 -2.10
CA LYS A 191 21.73 -2.10 -0.77
C LYS A 191 21.58 -0.63 -0.38
N ASP A 192 21.43 0.26 -1.34
CA ASP A 192 21.26 1.71 -1.09
C ASP A 192 19.97 2.05 -0.35
N VAL A 193 18.99 1.14 -0.27
CA VAL A 193 17.78 1.37 0.53
C VAL A 193 17.97 1.01 2.01
N ILE A 194 19.06 0.36 2.39
CA ILE A 194 19.27 -0.09 3.78
C ILE A 194 19.49 1.10 4.71
N GLN A 195 20.38 2.05 4.36
CA GLN A 195 20.62 3.22 5.20
C GLN A 195 19.37 4.09 5.39
N PRO A 196 18.59 4.46 4.35
CA PRO A 196 17.32 5.13 4.52
C PRO A 196 16.32 4.42 5.45
N LEU A 197 16.27 3.09 5.41
CA LEU A 197 15.45 2.31 6.32
C LEU A 197 15.95 2.36 7.76
N ILE A 198 17.26 2.29 7.98
CA ILE A 198 17.87 2.41 9.32
C ILE A 198 17.55 3.77 9.93
N ASP A 199 17.64 4.85 9.14
CA ASP A 199 17.31 6.21 9.57
C ASP A 199 15.85 6.33 10.04
N LEU A 200 14.95 5.52 9.47
CA LEU A 200 13.53 5.48 9.83
C LEU A 200 13.19 4.57 11.02
N VAL A 201 14.12 3.75 11.52
CA VAL A 201 13.86 2.91 12.72
C VAL A 201 13.55 3.77 13.95
N GLY A 202 14.22 4.92 14.07
CA GLY A 202 14.01 5.88 15.15
C GLY A 202 12.90 6.92 14.88
N ASP A 203 12.11 6.76 13.84
CA ASP A 203 11.04 7.71 13.48
C ASP A 203 10.05 7.91 14.64
N GLU A 204 9.57 9.14 14.81
CA GLU A 204 8.60 9.49 15.86
C GLU A 204 7.24 8.83 15.67
N GLU A 205 6.91 8.51 14.42
CA GLU A 205 5.67 7.86 14.07
C GLU A 205 5.81 6.33 14.07
N ARG A 206 5.08 5.68 14.97
CA ARG A 206 5.11 4.23 15.17
C ARG A 206 5.04 3.41 13.89
N TYR A 207 4.09 3.74 13.03
CA TYR A 207 3.85 2.98 11.79
C TYR A 207 4.97 3.17 10.74
N VAL A 208 5.73 4.26 10.81
CA VAL A 208 6.91 4.48 9.98
C VAL A 208 8.05 3.57 10.46
N ALA A 209 8.39 3.66 11.75
CA ALA A 209 9.46 2.87 12.34
C ALA A 209 9.23 1.36 12.19
N LEU A 210 8.01 0.87 12.49
CA LEU A 210 7.68 -0.55 12.33
C LEU A 210 7.75 -1.01 10.86
N SER A 211 7.34 -0.15 9.91
CA SER A 211 7.49 -0.47 8.48
C SER A 211 8.96 -0.57 8.07
N ALA A 212 9.81 0.29 8.62
CA ALA A 212 11.25 0.28 8.37
C ALA A 212 11.90 -1.00 8.92
N VAL A 213 11.64 -1.35 10.17
CA VAL A 213 12.16 -2.58 10.80
C VAL A 213 11.74 -3.83 10.03
N GLN A 214 10.44 -3.93 9.68
CA GLN A 214 9.95 -5.06 8.89
C GLN A 214 10.64 -5.17 7.53
N SER A 215 10.89 -4.03 6.88
CA SER A 215 11.56 -3.99 5.58
C SER A 215 13.03 -4.38 5.69
N LEU A 216 13.73 -3.93 6.75
CA LEU A 216 15.10 -4.33 7.06
C LEU A 216 15.19 -5.85 7.29
N TRP A 217 14.32 -6.44 8.12
CA TRP A 217 14.32 -7.89 8.34
C TRP A 217 14.09 -8.67 7.04
N MET A 218 13.18 -8.20 6.19
CA MET A 218 12.91 -8.86 4.90
C MET A 218 14.09 -8.79 3.94
N LEU A 219 14.79 -7.65 3.91
CA LEU A 219 15.91 -7.43 2.99
C LEU A 219 17.20 -8.03 3.48
N THR A 220 17.51 -7.87 4.76
CA THR A 220 18.83 -8.25 5.32
C THR A 220 18.85 -9.63 5.94
N ARG A 221 17.70 -10.10 6.43
CA ARG A 221 17.58 -11.27 7.32
C ARG A 221 18.44 -11.15 8.60
N HIS A 222 18.89 -9.94 8.89
CA HIS A 222 19.51 -9.66 10.16
C HIS A 222 18.40 -9.56 11.22
N GLU A 223 18.47 -10.42 12.22
CA GLU A 223 17.50 -10.47 13.31
C GLU A 223 18.01 -9.58 14.45
N THR A 224 17.18 -8.66 14.89
CA THR A 224 17.34 -7.89 16.13
C THR A 224 16.33 -8.38 17.16
N GLU A 225 16.51 -8.05 18.42
CA GLU A 225 15.50 -8.30 19.43
C GLU A 225 14.18 -7.62 19.05
N PHE A 226 13.08 -8.28 19.41
CA PHE A 226 11.76 -7.66 19.25
C PHE A 226 11.55 -6.66 20.39
N HIS A 227 11.32 -5.43 20.00
CA HIS A 227 11.03 -4.35 20.93
C HIS A 227 9.55 -3.95 20.85
N ASP A 228 8.89 -3.92 21.98
CA ASP A 228 7.50 -3.44 22.04
C ASP A 228 7.47 -1.92 22.01
N TRP A 229 6.98 -1.37 20.91
CA TRP A 229 6.88 0.06 20.71
C TRP A 229 6.05 0.75 21.79
N ASP A 230 4.92 0.15 22.19
CA ASP A 230 3.93 0.83 23.04
C ASP A 230 4.41 0.94 24.49
N SER A 231 5.29 0.05 24.94
CA SER A 231 5.92 0.09 26.27
C SER A 231 7.26 0.84 26.30
N SER A 232 7.76 1.28 25.16
CA SER A 232 9.11 1.82 25.03
C SER A 232 9.16 3.33 25.08
N SER A 233 10.15 3.86 25.78
CA SER A 233 10.46 5.29 25.81
C SER A 233 11.09 5.77 24.48
N LYS A 234 11.14 7.09 24.29
CA LYS A 234 11.85 7.66 23.15
C LYS A 234 13.34 7.26 23.14
N GLN A 235 13.94 7.15 24.33
CA GLN A 235 15.35 6.74 24.47
C GLN A 235 15.56 5.30 24.03
N ASP A 236 14.66 4.39 24.41
CA ASP A 236 14.74 2.99 23.98
C ASP A 236 14.69 2.87 22.45
N ARG A 237 13.78 3.61 21.81
CA ARG A 237 13.66 3.61 20.33
C ARG A 237 14.92 4.14 19.63
N GLN A 238 15.60 5.13 20.23
CA GLN A 238 16.89 5.60 19.74
C GLN A 238 17.97 4.52 19.85
N THR A 239 17.95 3.73 20.93
CA THR A 239 18.88 2.61 21.13
C THR A 239 18.68 1.55 20.04
N TRP A 240 17.43 1.23 19.67
CA TRP A 240 17.16 0.28 18.56
C TRP A 240 17.69 0.77 17.23
N ALA A 241 17.51 2.05 16.92
CA ALA A 241 18.12 2.63 15.72
C ALA A 241 19.64 2.51 15.75
N GLN A 242 20.25 2.71 16.93
CA GLN A 242 21.69 2.59 17.12
C GLN A 242 22.22 1.17 16.87
N GLU A 243 21.49 0.14 17.31
CA GLU A 243 21.83 -1.27 17.05
C GLU A 243 21.93 -1.55 15.53
N TRP A 244 20.95 -1.05 14.74
CA TRP A 244 20.98 -1.16 13.30
C TRP A 244 22.13 -0.39 12.65
N ILE A 245 22.44 0.81 13.15
CA ILE A 245 23.56 1.65 12.69
C ILE A 245 24.90 0.93 12.93
N GLU A 246 25.10 0.37 14.12
CA GLU A 246 26.32 -0.36 14.48
C GLU A 246 26.50 -1.60 13.60
N TRP A 247 25.46 -2.41 13.46
CA TRP A 247 25.49 -3.55 12.56
C TRP A 247 25.84 -3.13 11.12
N TRP A 248 25.22 -2.09 10.60
CA TRP A 248 25.43 -1.66 9.22
C TRP A 248 26.83 -1.09 9.00
N ASN A 249 27.35 -0.34 9.93
CA ASN A 249 28.71 0.22 9.85
C ASN A 249 29.79 -0.87 9.73
N VAL A 250 29.58 -2.01 10.36
CA VAL A 250 30.48 -3.16 10.27
C VAL A 250 30.25 -3.98 8.99
N SER A 251 28.99 -4.11 8.58
CA SER A 251 28.61 -5.07 7.54
C SER A 251 28.59 -4.47 6.13
N LYS A 252 28.36 -3.17 5.95
CA LYS A 252 28.00 -2.53 4.67
C LYS A 252 28.96 -2.82 3.51
N GLU A 253 30.24 -2.98 3.77
CA GLU A 253 31.26 -3.19 2.72
C GLU A 253 31.16 -4.60 2.14
N SER A 254 30.92 -5.60 2.99
CA SER A 254 30.86 -7.01 2.62
C SER A 254 29.42 -7.54 2.43
N PHE A 255 28.41 -6.69 2.73
CA PHE A 255 27.02 -7.12 2.73
C PHE A 255 26.50 -7.37 1.30
N GLU A 256 25.96 -8.56 1.12
CA GLU A 256 25.20 -8.96 -0.06
C GLU A 256 23.76 -9.28 0.32
N LEU A 257 22.81 -8.82 -0.49
CA LEU A 257 21.40 -9.09 -0.24
C LEU A 257 21.13 -10.60 -0.36
N PRO A 258 20.56 -11.23 0.67
CA PRO A 258 20.26 -12.67 0.65
C PRO A 258 19.35 -13.01 -0.54
N GLU A 259 19.58 -14.18 -1.16
CA GLU A 259 18.73 -14.65 -2.24
C GLU A 259 17.25 -14.76 -1.83
N PRO A 260 16.29 -14.42 -2.71
CA PRO A 260 14.89 -14.60 -2.43
C PRO A 260 14.61 -16.07 -2.06
N LYS A 261 13.85 -16.30 -0.99
CA LYS A 261 13.38 -17.67 -0.71
C LYS A 261 12.56 -18.13 -1.91
N SER A 262 13.06 -19.13 -2.66
CA SER A 262 12.28 -19.74 -3.71
C SER A 262 10.99 -20.30 -3.09
N ARG A 263 9.82 -19.89 -3.60
CA ARG A 263 8.58 -20.59 -3.27
C ARG A 263 8.73 -22.01 -3.81
N LYS A 264 9.05 -22.97 -2.94
CA LYS A 264 8.85 -24.38 -3.28
C LYS A 264 7.36 -24.49 -3.63
N ARG A 265 7.06 -24.72 -4.92
CA ARG A 265 5.73 -25.16 -5.30
C ARG A 265 5.51 -26.46 -4.52
N ALA A 266 4.51 -26.47 -3.65
CA ALA A 266 4.04 -27.73 -3.07
C ALA A 266 3.62 -28.60 -4.26
N SER A 267 4.37 -29.67 -4.44
CA SER A 267 4.10 -30.72 -5.42
C SER A 267 2.87 -31.52 -5.00
#